data_41b0bc30e1f5ebb6ec5054ae35577e5e
#
_entry.id   41b0bc30e1f5ebb6ec5054ae35577e5e
#
_cell.length_a   1.000
_cell.length_b   1.000
_cell.length_c   1.000
_cell.angle_alpha   90.00
_cell.angle_beta   90.00
_cell.angle_gamma   90.00
#
_symmetry.space_group_name_H-M   'P 1'
#
loop_
_entity.id
_entity.type
_entity.pdbx_description
1 polymer ?
#
loop_
_entity_poly.entity_id
_entity_poly.type
_entity_poly.pdbx_seq_one_letter_code
_entity_poly.pdbx_strand_id
1 'polypeptide(L)'
;CGIQALTIHGRTRAQMYTGTADWTLIGEVKRNPRIHIPIIGNGDITAPEEARLAFERYGVDAIMVGRATFGRPWIFKEIRDYFNSRAVGDGAVMGGETGGLAMDASHPLTLNDKIDILEEQLRINVERIDEYRGILHTRRHLAASPIFKGIPDFRQTRIAMLRASTVEELVGILEDVRRRLAE
;
A
#
# COMPACT_ATOMS: atom_id res chain seq x y z
N CYS A 1 -26.97 -6.40 14.36
CA CYS A 1 -25.63 -6.82 14.79
C CYS A 1 -24.74 -5.65 15.23
N GLY A 2 -25.09 -4.38 14.97
CA GLY A 2 -24.31 -3.21 15.38
C GLY A 2 -22.99 -2.99 14.61
N ILE A 3 -22.81 -3.62 13.46
CA ILE A 3 -21.66 -3.35 12.58
C ILE A 3 -21.81 -1.96 11.95
N GLN A 4 -20.71 -1.21 11.87
CA GLN A 4 -20.71 0.16 11.38
C GLN A 4 -20.19 0.29 9.94
N ALA A 5 -19.49 -0.69 9.43
CA ALA A 5 -19.02 -0.78 8.05
C ALA A 5 -18.83 -2.24 7.65
N LEU A 6 -18.85 -2.54 6.36
CA LEU A 6 -18.66 -3.89 5.84
C LEU A 6 -17.60 -3.90 4.74
N THR A 7 -16.55 -4.70 4.93
CA THR A 7 -15.55 -4.96 3.89
C THR A 7 -15.90 -6.24 3.14
N ILE A 8 -15.97 -6.17 1.81
CA ILE A 8 -16.27 -7.32 0.95
C ILE A 8 -15.11 -7.57 -0.01
N HIS A 9 -14.64 -8.81 -0.05
CA HIS A 9 -13.58 -9.23 -0.97
C HIS A 9 -14.17 -9.83 -2.25
N GLY A 10 -13.66 -9.41 -3.41
CA GLY A 10 -14.11 -9.89 -4.72
C GLY A 10 -13.68 -11.33 -5.08
N ARG A 11 -13.14 -12.10 -4.15
CA ARG A 11 -12.84 -13.53 -4.31
C ARG A 11 -13.42 -14.34 -3.17
N THR A 12 -13.83 -15.57 -3.48
CA THR A 12 -14.19 -16.56 -2.47
C THR A 12 -12.93 -17.14 -1.81
N ARG A 13 -13.12 -17.74 -0.63
CA ARG A 13 -12.05 -18.48 0.06
C ARG A 13 -11.46 -19.61 -0.81
N ALA A 14 -12.28 -20.29 -1.60
CA ALA A 14 -11.83 -21.38 -2.48
C ALA A 14 -10.95 -20.88 -3.64
N GLN A 15 -11.21 -19.69 -4.14
CA GLN A 15 -10.39 -19.09 -5.21
C GLN A 15 -9.00 -18.63 -4.72
N MET A 16 -8.85 -18.32 -3.42
CA MET A 16 -7.62 -17.79 -2.87
C MET A 16 -7.09 -16.59 -3.71
N TYR A 17 -5.98 -16.78 -4.44
CA TYR A 17 -5.37 -15.76 -5.28
C TYR A 17 -5.48 -16.05 -6.78
N THR A 18 -6.25 -17.08 -7.18
CA THR A 18 -6.43 -17.42 -8.60
C THR A 18 -7.47 -16.53 -9.26
N GLY A 19 -7.31 -16.32 -10.56
CA GLY A 19 -8.21 -15.50 -11.36
C GLY A 19 -8.22 -14.02 -10.96
N THR A 20 -9.28 -13.33 -11.34
CA THR A 20 -9.50 -11.90 -11.07
C THR A 20 -10.56 -11.72 -9.99
N ALA A 21 -10.45 -10.69 -9.15
CA ALA A 21 -11.48 -10.35 -8.18
C ALA A 21 -12.74 -9.86 -8.89
N ASP A 22 -13.89 -10.45 -8.56
CA ASP A 22 -15.18 -10.03 -9.09
C ASP A 22 -15.80 -8.95 -8.19
N TRP A 23 -15.88 -7.74 -8.71
CA TRP A 23 -16.46 -6.59 -8.03
C TRP A 23 -17.97 -6.44 -8.25
N THR A 24 -18.60 -7.27 -9.09
CA THR A 24 -20.01 -7.18 -9.44
C THR A 24 -20.88 -7.30 -8.21
N LEU A 25 -20.66 -8.34 -7.41
CA LEU A 25 -21.39 -8.56 -6.16
C LEU A 25 -21.17 -7.44 -5.13
N ILE A 26 -19.96 -6.86 -5.07
CA ILE A 26 -19.68 -5.71 -4.18
C ILE A 26 -20.56 -4.54 -4.57
N GLY A 27 -20.65 -4.22 -5.87
CA GLY A 27 -21.52 -3.18 -6.39
C GLY A 27 -23.00 -3.47 -6.18
N GLU A 28 -23.45 -4.72 -6.29
CA GLU A 28 -24.83 -5.10 -5.99
C GLU A 28 -25.19 -4.89 -4.52
N VAL A 29 -24.30 -5.30 -3.61
CA VAL A 29 -24.48 -5.06 -2.17
C VAL A 29 -24.54 -3.56 -1.88
N LYS A 30 -23.67 -2.75 -2.49
CA LYS A 30 -23.68 -1.29 -2.31
C LYS A 30 -24.99 -0.65 -2.78
N ARG A 31 -25.55 -1.13 -3.88
CA ARG A 31 -26.83 -0.62 -4.41
C ARG A 31 -28.08 -1.13 -3.69
N ASN A 32 -27.95 -2.07 -2.75
CA ASN A 32 -29.10 -2.60 -2.02
C ASN A 32 -29.65 -1.55 -1.05
N PRO A 33 -30.92 -1.10 -1.22
CA PRO A 33 -31.50 -0.03 -0.41
C PRO A 33 -31.70 -0.38 1.07
N ARG A 34 -31.54 -1.65 1.45
CA ARG A 34 -31.60 -2.08 2.85
C ARG A 34 -30.26 -2.00 3.59
N ILE A 35 -29.19 -1.68 2.87
CA ILE A 35 -27.85 -1.56 3.44
C ILE A 35 -27.50 -0.08 3.55
N HIS A 36 -27.42 0.42 4.79
CA HIS A 36 -27.20 1.84 5.08
C HIS A 36 -25.80 2.10 5.68
N ILE A 37 -24.99 1.07 5.83
CA ILE A 37 -23.61 1.17 6.34
C ILE A 37 -22.63 1.32 5.17
N PRO A 38 -21.47 1.96 5.40
CA PRO A 38 -20.41 2.03 4.40
C PRO A 38 -19.96 0.66 3.91
N ILE A 39 -19.80 0.54 2.59
CA ILE A 39 -19.28 -0.66 1.92
C ILE A 39 -17.85 -0.38 1.46
N ILE A 40 -16.92 -1.20 1.93
CA ILE A 40 -15.50 -1.15 1.60
C ILE A 40 -15.20 -2.29 0.64
N GLY A 41 -14.80 -1.97 -0.59
CA GLY A 41 -14.45 -2.98 -1.59
C GLY A 41 -12.99 -3.41 -1.50
N ASN A 42 -12.72 -4.72 -1.66
CA ASN A 42 -11.37 -5.27 -1.66
C ASN A 42 -11.17 -6.27 -2.79
N GLY A 43 -10.01 -6.20 -3.45
CA GLY A 43 -9.56 -7.14 -4.47
C GLY A 43 -8.86 -6.46 -5.65
N ASP A 44 -7.65 -6.89 -5.95
CA ASP A 44 -6.84 -6.52 -7.13
C ASP A 44 -6.64 -5.02 -7.39
N ILE A 45 -6.67 -4.18 -6.35
CA ILE A 45 -6.29 -2.79 -6.47
C ILE A 45 -4.77 -2.70 -6.34
N THR A 46 -4.10 -2.36 -7.45
CA THR A 46 -2.64 -2.28 -7.57
C THR A 46 -2.16 -0.93 -8.11
N ALA A 47 -3.10 -0.12 -8.64
CA ALA A 47 -2.84 1.20 -9.20
C ALA A 47 -3.96 2.20 -8.85
N PRO A 48 -3.68 3.51 -8.90
CA PRO A 48 -4.68 4.55 -8.65
C PRO A 48 -5.89 4.49 -9.58
N GLU A 49 -5.70 4.10 -10.83
CA GLU A 49 -6.77 3.98 -11.84
C GLU A 49 -7.79 2.89 -11.45
N GLU A 50 -7.31 1.78 -10.90
CA GLU A 50 -8.17 0.69 -10.42
C GLU A 50 -8.97 1.14 -9.19
N ALA A 51 -8.34 1.92 -8.30
CA ALA A 51 -9.02 2.55 -7.18
C ALA A 51 -10.16 3.47 -7.67
N ARG A 52 -9.89 4.31 -8.67
CA ARG A 52 -10.90 5.18 -9.29
C ARG A 52 -12.06 4.38 -9.87
N LEU A 53 -11.76 3.35 -10.66
CA LEU A 53 -12.79 2.48 -11.25
C LEU A 53 -13.67 1.81 -10.18
N ALA A 54 -13.09 1.45 -9.02
CA ALA A 54 -13.85 0.88 -7.92
C ALA A 54 -14.91 1.86 -7.39
N PHE A 55 -14.56 3.12 -7.21
CA PHE A 55 -15.50 4.15 -6.79
C PHE A 55 -16.55 4.47 -7.87
N GLU A 56 -16.10 4.72 -9.11
CA GLU A 56 -17.00 5.17 -10.19
C GLU A 56 -17.96 4.07 -10.65
N ARG A 57 -17.46 2.84 -10.83
CA ARG A 57 -18.25 1.75 -11.40
C ARG A 57 -19.11 1.02 -10.37
N TYR A 58 -18.61 0.85 -9.16
CA TYR A 58 -19.27 0.03 -8.14
C TYR A 58 -19.84 0.85 -7.00
N GLY A 59 -19.49 2.14 -6.90
CA GLY A 59 -20.06 3.11 -5.95
C GLY A 59 -19.69 2.83 -4.50
N VAL A 60 -18.63 2.09 -4.23
CA VAL A 60 -18.17 1.80 -2.87
C VAL A 60 -17.77 3.06 -2.11
N ASP A 61 -17.94 3.04 -0.79
CA ASP A 61 -17.61 4.20 0.07
C ASP A 61 -16.11 4.26 0.38
N ALA A 62 -15.44 3.11 0.36
CA ALA A 62 -14.00 3.02 0.55
C ALA A 62 -13.42 1.78 -0.16
N ILE A 63 -12.11 1.74 -0.23
CA ILE A 63 -11.36 0.59 -0.77
C ILE A 63 -10.36 0.07 0.25
N MET A 64 -10.13 -1.23 0.23
CA MET A 64 -9.07 -1.88 0.97
C MET A 64 -8.00 -2.36 0.00
N VAL A 65 -6.77 -1.87 0.18
CA VAL A 65 -5.62 -2.29 -0.61
C VAL A 65 -4.82 -3.32 0.19
N GLY A 66 -4.61 -4.50 -0.39
CA GLY A 66 -3.88 -5.59 0.24
C GLY A 66 -2.48 -5.78 -0.34
N ARG A 67 -2.31 -6.76 -1.20
CA ARG A 67 -1.00 -7.21 -1.73
C ARG A 67 -0.16 -6.11 -2.38
N ALA A 68 -0.78 -5.10 -2.95
CA ALA A 68 -0.07 -3.98 -3.57
C ALA A 68 0.70 -3.08 -2.59
N THR A 69 0.42 -3.18 -1.29
CA THR A 69 1.19 -2.51 -0.24
C THR A 69 2.52 -3.20 0.05
N PHE A 70 2.66 -4.46 -0.40
CA PHE A 70 3.82 -5.28 -0.10
C PHE A 70 5.07 -4.74 -0.80
N GLY A 71 5.98 -4.17 -0.02
CA GLY A 71 7.17 -3.47 -0.52
C GLY A 71 6.88 -2.11 -1.20
N ARG A 72 5.63 -1.64 -1.15
CA ARG A 72 5.18 -0.37 -1.73
C ARG A 72 4.13 0.31 -0.82
N PRO A 73 4.45 0.58 0.45
CA PRO A 73 3.49 1.18 1.38
C PRO A 73 2.99 2.55 0.94
N TRP A 74 3.72 3.27 0.12
CA TRP A 74 3.36 4.57 -0.46
C TRP A 74 2.25 4.51 -1.52
N ILE A 75 1.73 3.33 -1.88
CA ILE A 75 0.59 3.21 -2.81
C ILE A 75 -0.63 4.04 -2.35
N PHE A 76 -0.83 4.18 -1.04
CA PHE A 76 -1.90 5.02 -0.50
C PHE A 76 -1.69 6.51 -0.84
N LYS A 77 -0.43 6.99 -0.79
CA LYS A 77 -0.12 8.36 -1.23
C LYS A 77 -0.35 8.50 -2.73
N GLU A 78 0.09 7.55 -3.54
CA GLU A 78 -0.10 7.57 -4.99
C GLU A 78 -1.60 7.61 -5.36
N ILE A 79 -2.43 6.81 -4.70
CA ILE A 79 -3.89 6.85 -4.89
C ILE A 79 -4.45 8.20 -4.48
N ARG A 80 -4.10 8.72 -3.30
CA ARG A 80 -4.57 10.03 -2.82
C ARG A 80 -4.15 11.17 -3.75
N ASP A 81 -2.91 11.20 -4.18
CA ASP A 81 -2.39 12.24 -5.07
C ASP A 81 -3.08 12.20 -6.44
N TYR A 82 -3.36 11.00 -6.95
CA TYR A 82 -4.14 10.81 -8.18
C TYR A 82 -5.55 11.39 -8.09
N PHE A 83 -6.25 11.19 -6.96
CA PHE A 83 -7.57 11.79 -6.76
C PHE A 83 -7.47 13.30 -6.58
N ASN A 84 -6.50 13.79 -5.81
CA ASN A 84 -6.31 15.23 -5.59
C ASN A 84 -6.00 15.98 -6.89
N SER A 85 -5.15 15.43 -7.76
CA SER A 85 -4.82 16.06 -9.04
C SER A 85 -6.03 16.21 -9.97
N ARG A 86 -7.03 15.34 -9.84
CA ARG A 86 -8.28 15.40 -10.62
C ARG A 86 -9.35 16.25 -9.97
N ALA A 87 -9.42 16.29 -8.65
CA ALA A 87 -10.37 17.12 -7.90
C ALA A 87 -10.15 18.62 -8.15
N VAL A 88 -8.94 19.04 -8.48
CA VAL A 88 -8.63 20.42 -8.90
C VAL A 88 -9.35 20.80 -10.22
N GLY A 89 -9.73 19.79 -11.06
CA GLY A 89 -10.50 19.98 -12.29
C GLY A 89 -12.02 19.98 -12.10
N ASP A 90 -12.54 19.25 -11.10
CA ASP A 90 -13.99 18.98 -10.94
C ASP A 90 -14.61 19.52 -9.64
N GLY A 91 -13.87 20.23 -8.81
CA GLY A 91 -14.40 20.89 -7.59
C GLY A 91 -14.83 19.96 -6.44
N ALA A 92 -14.51 18.68 -6.50
CA ALA A 92 -14.84 17.71 -5.44
C ALA A 92 -13.58 17.38 -4.60
N VAL A 93 -13.50 17.91 -3.39
CA VAL A 93 -12.47 17.59 -2.40
C VAL A 93 -12.90 16.35 -1.63
N MET A 94 -12.20 15.24 -1.80
CA MET A 94 -12.31 14.09 -0.89
C MET A 94 -11.56 14.43 0.42
N GLY A 95 -12.25 15.13 1.31
CA GLY A 95 -11.75 15.55 2.61
C GLY A 95 -11.85 14.44 3.64
N GLY A 96 -10.73 13.92 4.06
CA GLY A 96 -10.57 13.13 5.29
C GLY A 96 -9.27 13.55 5.95
N GLU A 97 -9.34 14.25 7.07
CA GLU A 97 -8.19 14.48 7.94
C GLU A 97 -7.71 13.14 8.50
N THR A 98 -6.68 12.58 7.92
CA THR A 98 -5.96 11.46 8.52
C THR A 98 -4.74 12.01 9.23
N GLY A 99 -4.78 11.97 10.58
CA GLY A 99 -3.63 12.25 11.45
C GLY A 99 -2.51 11.23 11.19
N GLY A 100 -1.58 11.59 10.35
CA GLY A 100 -0.34 10.89 10.05
C GLY A 100 0.56 11.87 9.32
N LEU A 101 1.86 11.77 9.53
CA LEU A 101 2.94 12.60 9.02
C LEU A 101 2.53 13.42 7.79
N ALA A 102 2.47 14.75 7.95
CA ALA A 102 2.12 15.70 6.90
C ALA A 102 3.22 15.67 5.82
N MET A 103 3.17 14.68 4.96
CA MET A 103 3.94 14.69 3.72
C MET A 103 3.23 15.62 2.75
N ASP A 104 3.95 16.66 2.32
CA ASP A 104 3.48 17.63 1.34
C ASP A 104 2.87 16.91 0.12
N ALA A 105 1.59 17.16 -0.15
CA ALA A 105 0.84 16.53 -1.22
C ALA A 105 1.29 16.96 -2.62
N SER A 106 2.21 17.94 -2.71
CA SER A 106 2.53 18.62 -3.97
C SER A 106 3.66 17.97 -4.81
N HIS A 107 4.42 17.02 -4.25
CA HIS A 107 5.56 16.45 -4.97
C HIS A 107 5.50 14.92 -5.04
N PRO A 108 5.83 14.32 -6.20
CA PRO A 108 6.01 12.88 -6.31
C PRO A 108 7.15 12.43 -5.38
N LEU A 109 6.95 11.29 -4.69
CA LEU A 109 7.98 10.75 -3.81
C LEU A 109 9.25 10.44 -4.58
N THR A 110 10.35 10.98 -4.12
CA THR A 110 11.69 10.64 -4.59
C THR A 110 12.05 9.22 -4.15
N LEU A 111 13.14 8.70 -4.68
CA LEU A 111 13.66 7.41 -4.24
C LEU A 111 14.06 7.44 -2.76
N ASN A 112 14.69 8.55 -2.32
CA ASN A 112 15.07 8.72 -0.91
C ASN A 112 13.85 8.71 0.01
N ASP A 113 12.77 9.42 -0.35
CA ASP A 113 11.52 9.40 0.43
C ASP A 113 10.96 7.97 0.57
N LYS A 114 11.04 7.16 -0.50
CA LYS A 114 10.59 5.77 -0.47
C LYS A 114 11.46 4.88 0.41
N ILE A 115 12.77 5.11 0.43
CA ILE A 115 13.69 4.42 1.34
C ILE A 115 13.38 4.83 2.78
N ASP A 116 13.20 6.11 3.06
CA ASP A 116 12.84 6.62 4.40
C ASP A 116 11.53 5.99 4.92
N ILE A 117 10.52 5.85 4.06
CA ILE A 117 9.26 5.16 4.39
C ILE A 117 9.51 3.68 4.75
N LEU A 118 10.39 3.00 4.05
CA LEU A 118 10.72 1.60 4.34
C LEU A 118 11.52 1.45 5.65
N GLU A 119 12.42 2.38 5.93
CA GLU A 119 13.14 2.43 7.22
C GLU A 119 12.19 2.70 8.38
N GLU A 120 11.27 3.64 8.22
CA GLU A 120 10.25 3.93 9.22
C GLU A 120 9.34 2.72 9.45
N GLN A 121 8.94 2.02 8.39
CA GLN A 121 8.19 0.76 8.51
C GLN A 121 8.97 -0.29 9.32
N LEU A 122 10.29 -0.40 9.13
CA LEU A 122 11.14 -1.29 9.92
C LEU A 122 11.09 -0.93 11.40
N ARG A 123 11.30 0.36 11.74
CA ARG A 123 11.29 0.86 13.13
C ARG A 123 9.95 0.61 13.80
N ILE A 124 8.85 0.95 13.14
CA ILE A 124 7.48 0.71 13.65
C ILE A 124 7.22 -0.78 13.90
N ASN A 125 7.66 -1.67 13.00
CA ASN A 125 7.46 -3.10 13.17
C ASN A 125 8.24 -3.64 14.36
N VAL A 126 9.50 -3.20 14.53
CA VAL A 126 10.35 -3.59 15.67
C VAL A 126 9.76 -3.08 16.99
N GLU A 127 9.33 -1.83 17.03
CA GLU A 127 8.72 -1.25 18.23
C GLU A 127 7.41 -1.96 18.65
N ARG A 128 6.57 -2.31 17.68
CA ARG A 128 5.23 -2.88 17.94
C ARG A 128 5.23 -4.35 18.32
N ILE A 129 6.21 -5.10 17.88
CA ILE A 129 6.24 -6.56 18.07
C ILE A 129 7.43 -6.94 18.97
N ASP A 130 8.60 -7.00 18.37
CA ASP A 130 9.96 -7.17 18.91
C ASP A 130 10.95 -7.10 17.72
N GLU A 131 12.24 -6.99 18.02
CA GLU A 131 13.25 -6.85 16.97
C GLU A 131 13.26 -8.04 16.02
N TYR A 132 13.30 -9.26 16.53
CA TYR A 132 13.39 -10.46 15.71
C TYR A 132 12.22 -10.60 14.72
N ARG A 133 10.98 -10.48 15.21
CA ARG A 133 9.79 -10.61 14.37
C ARG A 133 9.61 -9.38 13.48
N GLY A 134 9.90 -8.18 13.98
CA GLY A 134 9.86 -6.94 13.22
C GLY A 134 10.76 -7.01 11.98
N ILE A 135 11.99 -7.51 12.15
CA ILE A 135 12.92 -7.76 11.05
C ILE A 135 12.38 -8.83 10.08
N LEU A 136 11.89 -9.96 10.60
CA LEU A 136 11.32 -11.02 9.76
C LEU A 136 10.17 -10.52 8.89
N HIS A 137 9.31 -9.66 9.42
CA HIS A 137 8.22 -9.06 8.64
C HIS A 137 8.75 -8.08 7.61
N THR A 138 9.62 -7.16 8.00
CA THR A 138 10.07 -6.07 7.14
C THR A 138 10.97 -6.53 6.01
N ARG A 139 11.92 -7.44 6.25
CA ARG A 139 12.86 -7.89 5.21
C ARG A 139 12.18 -8.50 3.98
N ARG A 140 11.00 -9.11 4.14
CA ARG A 140 10.20 -9.61 3.01
C ARG A 140 9.62 -8.46 2.18
N HIS A 141 9.17 -7.40 2.83
CA HIS A 141 8.70 -6.19 2.17
C HIS A 141 9.84 -5.51 1.42
N LEU A 142 11.01 -5.36 2.05
CA LEU A 142 12.19 -4.78 1.43
C LEU A 142 12.61 -5.58 0.19
N ALA A 143 12.77 -6.90 0.32
CA ALA A 143 13.18 -7.76 -0.78
C ALA A 143 12.18 -7.83 -1.95
N ALA A 144 10.92 -7.44 -1.73
CA ALA A 144 9.87 -7.39 -2.74
C ALA A 144 9.68 -5.98 -3.34
N SER A 145 10.30 -4.96 -2.76
CA SER A 145 10.06 -3.58 -3.15
C SER A 145 10.49 -3.31 -4.60
N PRO A 146 9.63 -2.65 -5.38
CA PRO A 146 9.93 -2.34 -6.78
C PRO A 146 11.05 -1.30 -6.95
N ILE A 147 11.36 -0.49 -5.92
CA ILE A 147 12.39 0.55 -6.01
C ILE A 147 13.79 0.00 -6.22
N PHE A 148 14.02 -1.25 -5.85
CA PHE A 148 15.32 -1.89 -6.01
C PHE A 148 15.51 -2.58 -7.37
N LYS A 149 14.48 -2.57 -8.23
CA LYS A 149 14.60 -3.11 -9.59
C LYS A 149 15.49 -2.20 -10.44
N GLY A 150 16.48 -2.80 -11.10
CA GLY A 150 17.42 -2.08 -11.96
C GLY A 150 18.71 -1.62 -11.28
N ILE A 151 18.85 -1.83 -9.97
CA ILE A 151 20.12 -1.59 -9.26
C ILE A 151 21.13 -2.67 -9.68
N PRO A 152 22.38 -2.29 -9.99
CA PRO A 152 23.46 -3.26 -10.18
C PRO A 152 23.55 -4.22 -8.99
N ASP A 153 23.76 -5.49 -9.24
CA ASP A 153 23.86 -6.53 -8.23
C ASP A 153 22.64 -6.68 -7.29
N PHE A 154 21.45 -6.29 -7.75
CA PHE A 154 20.21 -6.39 -6.96
C PHE A 154 20.00 -7.79 -6.35
N ARG A 155 20.43 -8.84 -7.04
CA ARG A 155 20.33 -10.22 -6.51
C ARG A 155 21.08 -10.36 -5.18
N GLN A 156 22.30 -9.81 -5.09
CA GLN A 156 23.11 -9.86 -3.86
C GLN A 156 22.50 -9.00 -2.76
N THR A 157 22.06 -7.79 -3.11
CA THR A 157 21.34 -6.89 -2.19
C THR A 157 20.09 -7.57 -1.61
N ARG A 158 19.29 -8.23 -2.45
CA ARG A 158 18.11 -8.97 -2.02
C ARG A 158 18.45 -10.13 -1.07
N ILE A 159 19.52 -10.88 -1.37
CA ILE A 159 19.99 -11.96 -0.49
C ILE A 159 20.42 -11.38 0.86
N ALA A 160 21.17 -10.28 0.87
CA ALA A 160 21.58 -9.60 2.09
C ALA A 160 20.36 -9.17 2.92
N MET A 161 19.37 -8.49 2.32
CA MET A 161 18.13 -8.11 3.01
C MET A 161 17.40 -9.31 3.63
N LEU A 162 17.29 -10.43 2.92
CA LEU A 162 16.61 -11.62 3.40
C LEU A 162 17.38 -12.37 4.51
N ARG A 163 18.68 -12.16 4.62
CA ARG A 163 19.55 -12.77 5.64
C ARG A 163 19.77 -11.88 6.85
N ALA A 164 19.55 -10.57 6.70
CA ALA A 164 19.75 -9.63 7.79
C ALA A 164 18.98 -10.05 9.05
N SER A 165 19.63 -9.94 10.19
CA SER A 165 19.17 -10.39 11.50
C SER A 165 19.07 -9.26 12.52
N THR A 166 19.64 -8.09 12.23
CA THR A 166 19.56 -6.89 13.05
C THR A 166 19.02 -5.69 12.28
N VAL A 167 18.54 -4.68 13.02
CA VAL A 167 18.08 -3.41 12.44
C VAL A 167 19.21 -2.71 11.72
N GLU A 168 20.41 -2.70 12.34
CA GLU A 168 21.59 -2.05 11.81
C GLU A 168 22.02 -2.65 10.46
N GLU A 169 21.93 -3.98 10.33
CA GLU A 169 22.22 -4.66 9.05
C GLU A 169 21.26 -4.21 7.94
N LEU A 170 19.95 -4.14 8.23
CA LEU A 170 18.96 -3.71 7.24
C LEU A 170 19.11 -2.23 6.88
N VAL A 171 19.32 -1.37 7.85
CA VAL A 171 19.56 0.07 7.63
C VAL A 171 20.85 0.25 6.82
N GLY A 172 21.93 -0.44 7.17
CA GLY A 172 23.19 -0.39 6.43
C GLY A 172 23.04 -0.80 4.96
N ILE A 173 22.21 -1.82 4.66
CA ILE A 173 21.91 -2.22 3.28
C ILE A 173 21.12 -1.12 2.55
N LEU A 174 20.14 -0.48 3.20
CA LEU A 174 19.35 0.60 2.61
C LEU A 174 20.22 1.83 2.32
N GLU A 175 21.12 2.19 3.22
CA GLU A 175 22.08 3.28 3.03
C GLU A 175 23.08 2.99 1.88
N ASP A 176 23.52 1.73 1.74
CA ASP A 176 24.36 1.33 0.61
C ASP A 176 23.61 1.45 -0.72
N VAL A 177 22.34 1.04 -0.75
CA VAL A 177 21.47 1.23 -1.92
C VAL A 177 21.30 2.71 -2.24
N ARG A 178 21.08 3.55 -1.24
CA ARG A 178 20.93 5.01 -1.41
C ARG A 178 22.18 5.62 -2.07
N ARG A 179 23.37 5.22 -1.65
CA ARG A 179 24.64 5.68 -2.26
C ARG A 179 24.77 5.24 -3.72
N ARG A 180 24.51 3.97 -4.01
CA ARG A 180 24.62 3.42 -5.38
C ARG A 180 23.60 3.99 -6.38
N LEU A 181 22.54 4.56 -5.90
CA LEU A 181 21.51 5.20 -6.75
C LEU A 181 21.73 6.71 -6.89
N ALA A 182 22.63 7.30 -6.11
CA ALA A 182 23.04 8.71 -6.22
C ALA A 182 24.23 8.89 -7.19
N GLU A 183 24.92 7.82 -7.56
CA GLU A 183 25.98 7.77 -8.57
C GLU A 183 25.39 7.59 -9.98
#